data_2b32109765c7d75e4cb02a69af764936
#
_entry.id   2b32109765c7d75e4cb02a69af764936
#
_cell.length_a   1.000
_cell.length_b   1.000
_cell.length_c   1.000
_cell.angle_alpha   90.00
_cell.angle_beta   90.00
_cell.angle_gamma   90.00
#
_symmetry.space_group_name_H-M   'P 1'
#
loop_
_entity.id
_entity.type
_entity.pdbx_description
1 polymer ?
#
loop_
_entity_poly.entity_id
_entity_poly.type
_entity_poly.pdbx_seq_one_letter_code
_entity_poly.pdbx_strand_id
1 'polypeptide(L)' 'MTKRSTHWADVLIWLEKVAKSCQTKEQAINCERLVWNFHRQYEKQLGLGECFDLTRKIDRELLDLQFPFNNKKK' A
#
# COMPACT_ATOMS: atom_id res chain seq x y z
N MET A 1 -7.67 -8.99 -23.30
CA MET A 1 -7.21 -8.78 -22.84
C MET A 1 -7.08 -8.19 -22.15
N THR A 2 -7.18 -8.39 -21.72
CA THR A 2 -7.13 -7.66 -21.09
C THR A 2 -6.02 -6.96 -20.84
N LYS A 3 -6.00 -5.97 -21.04
CA LYS A 3 -4.95 -5.23 -20.85
C LYS A 3 -4.85 -4.80 -19.47
N ARG A 4 -3.79 -5.02 -18.83
CA ARG A 4 -3.59 -4.58 -17.51
C ARG A 4 -3.48 -3.09 -17.52
N SER A 5 -4.19 -2.44 -16.64
CA SER A 5 -4.10 -0.99 -16.51
C SER A 5 -2.78 -0.59 -15.89
N THR A 6 -2.18 0.48 -16.42
CA THR A 6 -0.95 1.03 -15.86
C THR A 6 -1.19 2.39 -15.22
N HIS A 7 -2.46 2.82 -15.15
CA HIS A 7 -2.77 4.09 -14.52
C HIS A 7 -2.56 3.97 -13.02
N TRP A 8 -1.94 4.99 -12.43
CA TRP A 8 -1.60 4.93 -11.00
C TRP A 8 -2.83 4.77 -10.12
N ALA A 9 -3.96 5.32 -10.51
CA ALA A 9 -5.16 5.21 -9.69
C ALA A 9 -5.64 3.77 -9.59
N ASP A 10 -5.58 3.04 -10.69
CA ASP A 10 -5.99 1.65 -10.69
C ASP A 10 -5.05 0.79 -9.87
N VAL A 11 -3.76 1.08 -9.96
CA VAL A 11 -2.78 0.35 -9.17
C VAL A 11 -3.02 0.61 -7.68
N LEU A 12 -3.34 1.86 -7.36
CA LEU A 12 -3.58 2.24 -5.97
C LEU A 12 -4.80 1.50 -5.41
N ILE A 13 -5.87 1.41 -6.18
CA ILE A 13 -7.05 0.68 -5.76
C ILE A 13 -6.71 -0.79 -5.50
N TRP A 14 -5.92 -1.36 -6.39
CA TRP A 14 -5.49 -2.75 -6.23
C TRP A 14 -4.67 -2.92 -4.96
N LEU A 15 -3.76 -1.98 -4.69
CA LEU A 15 -2.95 -2.03 -3.48
C LEU A 15 -3.82 -1.96 -2.23
N GLU A 16 -4.84 -1.12 -2.26
CA GLU A 16 -5.74 -1.04 -1.11
C GLU A 16 -6.43 -2.36 -0.84
N LYS A 17 -6.86 -3.02 -1.91
CA LYS A 17 -7.52 -4.31 -1.75
C LYS A 17 -6.55 -5.35 -1.20
N VAL A 18 -5.33 -5.35 -1.69
CA VAL A 18 -4.34 -6.29 -1.19
C VAL A 18 -4.05 -6.03 0.28
N ALA A 19 -3.92 -4.76 0.65
CA ALA A 19 -3.64 -4.41 2.04
C ALA A 19 -4.76 -4.86 2.96
N LYS A 20 -6.00 -4.68 2.53
CA LYS A 20 -7.13 -5.07 3.35
C LYS A 20 -7.25 -6.58 3.49
N SER A 21 -6.72 -7.31 2.54
CA SER A 21 -6.78 -8.77 2.59
C SER A 21 -5.64 -9.37 3.41
N CYS A 22 -4.66 -8.56 3.79
CA CYS A 22 -3.55 -9.05 4.58
C CYS A 22 -4.02 -9.38 6.00
N GLN A 23 -3.55 -10.50 6.51
CA GLN A 23 -3.92 -10.93 7.86
C GLN A 23 -2.72 -11.26 8.72
N THR A 24 -1.55 -11.37 8.13
CA THR A 24 -0.35 -11.70 8.87
C THR A 24 0.71 -10.64 8.65
N LYS A 25 1.69 -10.65 9.54
CA LYS A 25 2.80 -9.72 9.43
C LYS A 25 3.57 -9.93 8.14
N GLU A 26 3.76 -11.17 7.75
CA GLU A 26 4.50 -11.46 6.53
C GLU A 26 3.79 -10.92 5.30
N GLN A 27 2.47 -11.08 5.27
CA GLN A 27 1.69 -10.55 4.16
C GLN A 27 1.79 -9.03 4.12
N ALA A 28 1.78 -8.41 5.29
CA ALA A 28 1.90 -6.95 5.35
C ALA A 28 3.24 -6.48 4.82
N ILE A 29 4.31 -7.19 5.14
CA ILE A 29 5.63 -6.84 4.66
C ILE A 29 5.69 -6.96 3.15
N ASN A 30 5.11 -8.02 2.60
CA ASN A 30 5.09 -8.19 1.15
C ASN A 30 4.30 -7.09 0.47
N CYS A 31 3.17 -6.70 1.06
CA CYS A 31 2.37 -5.63 0.51
C CYS A 31 3.12 -4.31 0.56
N GLU A 32 3.89 -4.10 1.62
CA GLU A 32 4.67 -2.88 1.75
C GLU A 32 5.67 -2.74 0.61
N ARG A 33 6.23 -3.86 0.18
CA ARG A 33 7.14 -3.83 -0.96
C ARG A 33 6.43 -3.37 -2.22
N LEU A 34 5.17 -3.80 -2.37
CA LEU A 34 4.39 -3.36 -3.52
C LEU A 34 4.13 -1.86 -3.46
N VAL A 35 3.92 -1.34 -2.25
CA VAL A 35 3.73 0.10 -2.07
C VAL A 35 4.99 0.85 -2.49
N TRP A 36 6.16 0.36 -2.10
CA TRP A 36 7.40 0.99 -2.48
C TRP A 36 7.62 0.93 -3.98
N ASN A 37 7.23 -0.18 -4.61
CA ASN A 37 7.31 -0.27 -6.07
C ASN A 37 6.43 0.76 -6.72
N PHE A 38 5.24 0.98 -6.14
CA PHE A 38 4.34 2.01 -6.64
C PHE A 38 5.02 3.39 -6.60
N HIS A 39 5.67 3.70 -5.48
CA HIS A 39 6.37 4.97 -5.34
C HIS A 39 7.44 5.13 -6.40
N ARG A 40 8.25 4.10 -6.58
CA ARG A 40 9.33 4.16 -7.55
C ARG A 40 8.81 4.33 -8.97
N GLN A 41 7.73 3.65 -9.27
CA GLN A 41 7.19 3.66 -10.62
C GLN A 41 6.54 4.99 -10.98
N TYR A 42 5.86 5.60 -10.04
CA TYR A 42 5.08 6.80 -10.32
C TYR A 42 5.66 8.06 -9.70
N GLU A 43 6.81 7.96 -9.09
CA GLU A 43 7.42 9.10 -8.44
C GLU A 43 7.63 10.27 -9.39
N LYS A 44 8.08 10.00 -10.59
CA LYS A 44 8.32 11.05 -11.56
C LYS A 44 7.03 11.66 -12.08
N GLN A 45 6.01 10.87 -12.13
CA GLN A 45 4.74 11.31 -12.66
C GLN A 45 3.93 12.11 -11.65
N LEU A 46 3.93 11.68 -10.41
CA LEU A 46 3.11 12.29 -9.37
C LEU A 46 3.90 13.13 -8.37
N GLY A 47 5.19 12.85 -8.24
CA GLY A 47 5.96 13.46 -7.18
C GLY A 47 5.93 12.58 -5.94
N LEU A 48 7.04 12.59 -5.20
CA LEU A 48 7.17 11.70 -4.04
C LEU A 48 6.16 12.05 -2.95
N GLY A 49 5.93 13.34 -2.71
CA GLY A 49 4.97 13.74 -1.69
C GLY A 49 3.57 13.27 -2.01
N GLU A 50 3.19 13.37 -3.27
CA GLU A 50 1.87 12.90 -3.70
C GLU A 50 1.74 11.39 -3.50
N CYS A 51 2.79 10.66 -3.84
CA CYS A 51 2.76 9.21 -3.68
C CYS A 51 2.56 8.83 -2.22
N PHE A 52 3.25 9.52 -1.31
CA PHE A 52 3.09 9.24 0.11
C PHE A 52 1.68 9.54 0.58
N ASP A 53 1.10 10.64 0.11
CA ASP A 53 -0.26 10.99 0.49
C ASP A 53 -1.24 9.92 0.04
N LEU A 54 -1.07 9.45 -1.19
CA LEU A 54 -2.00 8.47 -1.75
C LEU A 54 -1.93 7.12 -1.06
N THR A 55 -0.75 6.74 -0.60
CA THR A 55 -0.56 5.45 0.05
C THR A 55 -0.64 5.51 1.56
N ARG A 56 -0.97 6.67 2.11
CA ARG A 56 -0.99 6.84 3.56
C ARG A 56 -1.92 5.84 4.25
N LYS A 57 -3.12 5.68 3.73
CA LYS A 57 -4.08 4.75 4.32
C LYS A 57 -3.57 3.32 4.29
N ILE A 58 -2.95 2.96 3.17
CA ILE A 58 -2.42 1.62 3.00
C ILE A 58 -1.31 1.39 4.01
N ASP A 59 -0.40 2.35 4.14
CA ASP A 59 0.70 2.23 5.08
C ASP A 59 0.19 2.06 6.50
N ARG A 60 -0.84 2.81 6.85
CA ARG A 60 -1.39 2.73 8.19
C ARG A 60 -1.95 1.34 8.48
N GLU A 61 -2.68 0.78 7.53
CA GLU A 61 -3.22 -0.56 7.71
C GLU A 61 -2.11 -1.60 7.85
N LEU A 62 -1.05 -1.44 7.07
CA LEU A 62 0.06 -2.37 7.13
C LEU A 62 0.81 -2.25 8.44
N LEU A 63 0.95 -1.04 8.95
CA LEU A 63 1.61 -0.83 10.22
C LEU A 63 0.82 -1.47 11.36
N ASP A 64 -0.49 -1.40 11.30
CA ASP A 64 -1.32 -2.02 12.33
C ASP A 64 -1.07 -3.52 12.39
N LEU A 65 -0.83 -4.14 11.24
CA LEU A 65 -0.55 -5.56 11.20
C LEU A 65 0.86 -5.90 11.69
N GLN A 66 1.80 -5.02 11.40
CA GLN A 66 3.18 -5.26 11.77
C GLN A 66 3.46 -4.91 13.23
N PHE A 67 2.77 -3.90 13.74
CA PHE A 67 2.98 -3.42 15.10
C PHE A 67 1.63 -3.23 15.80
N PRO A 68 0.94 -4.32 16.10
CA PRO A 68 -0.40 -4.26 16.69
C PRO A 68 -0.35 -3.99 18.17
N PHE A 69 0.15 -2.89 18.57
CA PHE A 69 0.23 -2.56 19.99
C PHE A 69 -0.95 -1.75 20.46
N ASN A 70 -1.75 -1.57 19.80
CA ASN A 70 -2.82 -0.80 20.14
C ASN A 70 -3.82 -1.33 20.82
N ASN A 71 -3.41 -1.79 20.92
CA ASN A 71 -4.04 -2.19 21.36
C ASN A 71 -4.49 -2.22 22.26
N LYS A 72 -4.44 -1.98 22.35
CA LYS A 72 -4.76 -2.03 23.20
C LYS A 72 -5.16 -2.07 23.97
N LYS A 73 -5.25 -1.97 24.10
CA LYS A 73 -5.57 -2.13 24.87
C LYS A 73 -5.99 -2.31 25.27
N LYS A 74 -6.07 -2.32 25.24
CA LYS A 74 -6.44 -2.67 25.56
C LYS A 74 -6.65 -2.83 25.83
#